data_17c7fceaab07994dfc75d3bb0bf06db0
#
_entry.id   17c7fceaab07994dfc75d3bb0bf06db0
#
_cell.length_a   1.000
_cell.length_b   1.000
_cell.length_c   1.000
_cell.angle_alpha   90.00
_cell.angle_beta   90.00
_cell.angle_gamma   90.00
#
_symmetry.space_group_name_H-M   'P 1'
#
loop_
_entity.id
_entity.type
_entity.pdbx_description
1 polymer ?
#
loop_
_entity_poly.entity_id
_entity_poly.type
_entity_poly.pdbx_seq_one_letter_code
_entity_poly.pdbx_strand_id
1 'polypeptide(L)'
;EGMIKVLFFAQVRELVGCDELSLPSDYPTAEQLRAALCERGDKWALALESGKLLVAVNQTLVPLETALNDGDEVAFFPPVTGG
;
A
#
# COMPACT_ATOMS: atom_id res chain seq x y z
N GLU A 1 -10.76 -3.72 18.11
CA GLU A 1 -10.81 -3.79 16.66
C GLU A 1 -9.48 -3.47 16.05
N GLY A 2 -9.02 -4.34 15.18
CA GLY A 2 -7.78 -4.14 14.50
C GLY A 2 -7.90 -3.17 13.34
N MET A 3 -6.99 -2.23 13.28
CA MET A 3 -6.92 -1.28 12.17
C MET A 3 -5.50 -1.24 11.66
N ILE A 4 -5.35 -0.92 10.39
CA ILE A 4 -4.05 -0.63 9.80
C ILE A 4 -4.10 0.76 9.20
N LYS A 5 -2.94 1.40 9.19
CA LYS A 5 -2.79 2.70 8.56
C LYS A 5 -2.07 2.50 7.23
N VAL A 6 -2.63 3.05 6.17
CA VAL A 6 -2.04 2.92 4.84
C VAL A 6 -1.61 4.31 4.39
N LEU A 7 -0.36 4.42 3.98
CA LEU A 7 0.23 5.68 3.52
C LEU A 7 0.60 5.59 2.06
N PHE A 8 0.41 6.67 1.35
CA PHE A 8 0.75 6.77 -0.07
C PHE A 8 1.73 7.91 -0.28
N PHE A 9 2.75 7.67 -1.10
CA PHE A 9 3.79 8.66 -1.34
C PHE A 9 3.99 8.91 -2.83
N ALA A 10 4.52 10.06 -3.16
CA ALA A 10 4.96 10.43 -4.50
C ALA A 10 3.84 10.27 -5.53
N GLN A 11 4.12 9.64 -6.65
CA GLN A 11 3.14 9.48 -7.71
C GLN A 11 1.92 8.67 -7.29
N VAL A 12 2.11 7.70 -6.39
CA VAL A 12 0.98 6.91 -5.90
C VAL A 12 -0.01 7.84 -5.21
N ARG A 13 0.49 8.69 -4.33
CA ARG A 13 -0.37 9.65 -3.62
C ARG A 13 -1.10 10.57 -4.59
N GLU A 14 -0.39 11.03 -5.61
CA GLU A 14 -1.00 11.95 -6.59
C GLU A 14 -2.10 11.27 -7.39
N LEU A 15 -1.88 10.02 -7.77
CA LEU A 15 -2.86 9.30 -8.58
C LEU A 15 -4.10 8.93 -7.78
N VAL A 16 -3.95 8.48 -6.54
CA VAL A 16 -5.11 8.06 -5.76
C VAL A 16 -5.80 9.23 -5.09
N GLY A 17 -5.14 10.37 -4.97
CA GLY A 17 -5.76 11.57 -4.44
C GLY A 17 -5.86 11.64 -2.93
N CYS A 18 -5.12 10.80 -2.22
CA CYS A 18 -5.07 10.89 -0.76
C CYS A 18 -3.71 10.40 -0.28
N ASP A 19 -3.35 10.82 0.93
CA ASP A 19 -2.05 10.48 1.48
C ASP A 19 -2.12 9.41 2.56
N GLU A 20 -3.31 9.16 3.12
CA GLU A 20 -3.44 8.25 4.24
C GLU A 20 -4.85 7.69 4.31
N LEU A 21 -4.96 6.41 4.64
CA LEU A 21 -6.23 5.74 4.92
C LEU A 21 -6.10 4.92 6.19
N SER A 22 -7.22 4.79 6.91
CA SER A 22 -7.32 3.84 8.00
C SER A 22 -8.30 2.76 7.56
N LEU A 23 -7.88 1.51 7.62
CA LEU A 23 -8.69 0.39 7.16
C LEU A 23 -8.73 -0.70 8.23
N PRO A 24 -9.80 -1.51 8.26
CA PRO A 24 -9.80 -2.69 9.15
C PRO A 24 -8.66 -3.63 8.78
N SER A 25 -8.12 -4.35 9.74
CA SER A 25 -7.03 -5.27 9.47
C SER A 25 -7.56 -6.62 8.99
N ASP A 26 -8.26 -6.59 7.85
CA ASP A 26 -8.85 -7.77 7.25
C ASP A 26 -8.00 -8.33 6.11
N TYR A 27 -6.78 -7.85 5.98
CA TYR A 27 -5.91 -8.20 4.86
C TYR A 27 -4.73 -8.99 5.40
N PRO A 28 -4.65 -10.30 5.10
CA PRO A 28 -3.57 -11.12 5.65
C PRO A 28 -2.16 -10.70 5.22
N THR A 29 -2.03 -10.17 4.00
CA THR A 29 -0.72 -9.78 3.48
C THR A 29 -0.80 -8.41 2.81
N ALA A 30 0.36 -7.80 2.61
CA ALA A 30 0.43 -6.52 1.89
C ALA A 30 -0.11 -6.67 0.47
N GLU A 31 0.12 -7.81 -0.16
CA GLU A 31 -0.40 -8.05 -1.51
C GLU A 31 -1.92 -8.07 -1.54
N GLN A 32 -2.56 -8.69 -0.56
CA GLN A 32 -4.01 -8.71 -0.51
C GLN A 32 -4.59 -7.34 -0.24
N LEU A 33 -3.91 -6.56 0.60
CA LEU A 33 -4.29 -5.17 0.79
C LEU A 33 -4.17 -4.37 -0.51
N ARG A 34 -3.05 -4.53 -1.21
CA ARG A 34 -2.84 -3.84 -2.48
C ARG A 34 -3.95 -4.20 -3.49
N ALA A 35 -4.25 -5.50 -3.60
CA ALA A 35 -5.28 -5.95 -4.54
C ALA A 35 -6.64 -5.35 -4.19
N ALA A 36 -6.97 -5.30 -2.91
CA ALA A 36 -8.24 -4.72 -2.49
C ALA A 36 -8.31 -3.24 -2.83
N LEU A 37 -7.20 -2.52 -2.65
CA LEU A 37 -7.17 -1.09 -2.97
C LEU A 37 -7.31 -0.85 -4.48
N CYS A 38 -6.78 -1.75 -5.30
CA CYS A 38 -6.94 -1.63 -6.75
C CYS A 38 -8.40 -1.68 -7.19
N GLU A 39 -9.26 -2.30 -6.39
CA GLU A 39 -10.68 -2.39 -6.68
C GLU A 39 -11.42 -1.08 -6.49
N ARG A 40 -10.77 -0.08 -5.90
CA ARG A 40 -11.43 1.20 -5.62
C ARG A 40 -11.64 2.04 -6.87
N GLY A 41 -10.93 1.75 -7.96
CA GLY A 41 -11.10 2.48 -9.20
C GLY A 41 -9.86 2.40 -10.08
N ASP A 42 -9.99 2.95 -11.29
CA ASP A 42 -8.93 2.86 -12.29
C ASP A 42 -7.65 3.55 -11.85
N LYS A 43 -7.77 4.69 -11.18
CA LYS A 43 -6.58 5.40 -10.71
C LYS A 43 -5.86 4.60 -9.64
N TRP A 44 -6.61 3.93 -8.78
CA TRP A 44 -6.04 3.07 -7.75
C TRP A 44 -5.30 1.91 -8.38
N ALA A 45 -5.93 1.25 -9.36
CA ALA A 45 -5.29 0.13 -10.05
C ALA A 45 -4.02 0.56 -10.75
N LEU A 46 -4.06 1.72 -11.41
CA LEU A 46 -2.90 2.25 -12.10
C LEU A 46 -1.76 2.56 -11.13
N ALA A 47 -2.10 3.21 -10.02
CA ALA A 47 -1.09 3.62 -9.04
C ALA A 47 -0.45 2.45 -8.32
N LEU A 48 -1.22 1.39 -8.09
CA LEU A 48 -0.80 0.27 -7.24
C LEU A 48 -0.45 -0.98 -8.03
N GLU A 49 -0.06 -0.82 -9.27
CA GLU A 49 0.36 -1.92 -10.13
C GLU A 49 1.54 -2.66 -9.50
N SER A 50 1.38 -3.99 -9.35
CA SER A 50 2.29 -4.76 -8.51
C SER A 50 3.72 -4.88 -9.05
N GLY A 51 3.88 -4.85 -10.36
CA GLY A 51 5.20 -5.08 -10.95
C GLY A 51 6.25 -4.06 -10.60
N LYS A 52 5.84 -2.88 -10.14
CA LYS A 52 6.76 -1.77 -9.91
C LYS A 52 6.61 -1.13 -8.55
N LEU A 53 5.71 -1.63 -7.73
CA LEU A 53 5.37 -0.99 -6.48
C LEU A 53 6.26 -1.50 -5.36
N LEU A 54 6.67 -0.60 -4.49
CA LEU A 54 7.37 -0.94 -3.26
C LEU A 54 6.44 -0.79 -2.07
N VAL A 55 6.65 -1.60 -1.06
CA VAL A 55 5.87 -1.54 0.16
C VAL A 55 6.79 -1.56 1.37
N ALA A 56 6.46 -0.77 2.36
CA ALA A 56 7.15 -0.80 3.66
C ALA A 56 6.12 -1.04 4.74
N VAL A 57 6.44 -1.89 5.67
CA VAL A 57 5.59 -2.15 6.84
C VAL A 57 6.35 -1.69 8.07
N ASN A 58 5.73 -0.76 8.79
CA ASN A 58 6.35 -0.14 9.96
C ASN A 58 7.73 0.41 9.63
N GLN A 59 7.80 1.08 8.46
CA GLN A 59 8.99 1.79 7.98
C GLN A 59 10.12 0.86 7.55
N THR A 60 9.84 -0.42 7.35
CA THR A 60 10.83 -1.38 6.85
C THR A 60 10.38 -1.89 5.49
N LEU A 61 11.24 -1.78 4.51
CA LEU A 61 10.96 -2.28 3.15
C LEU A 61 10.84 -3.79 3.18
N VAL A 62 9.72 -4.30 2.67
CA VAL A 62 9.43 -5.73 2.73
C VAL A 62 8.80 -6.19 1.42
N PRO A 63 8.79 -7.51 1.16
CA PRO A 63 8.07 -8.02 -0.01
C PRO A 63 6.56 -7.95 0.18
N LEU A 64 5.84 -7.97 -0.93
CA LEU A 64 4.37 -7.89 -0.89
C LEU A 64 3.73 -9.06 -0.16
N GLU A 65 4.41 -10.20 -0.10
CA GLU A 65 3.89 -11.38 0.59
C GLU A 65 3.93 -11.27 2.11
N THR A 66 4.49 -10.21 2.63
CA THR A 66 4.63 -10.03 4.07
C THR A 66 3.27 -9.99 4.76
N ALA A 67 3.16 -10.73 5.85
CA ALA A 67 1.94 -10.76 6.65
C ALA A 67 1.72 -9.43 7.36
N LEU A 68 0.47 -9.03 7.46
CA LEU A 68 0.09 -7.80 8.15
C LEU A 68 -0.60 -8.14 9.47
N ASN A 69 -0.37 -7.29 10.45
CA ASN A 69 -0.95 -7.44 11.79
C ASN A 69 -1.69 -6.18 12.19
N ASP A 70 -2.55 -6.30 13.18
CA ASP A 70 -3.26 -5.14 13.72
C ASP A 70 -2.26 -4.06 14.13
N GLY A 71 -2.58 -2.84 13.80
CA GLY A 71 -1.75 -1.71 14.18
C GLY A 71 -0.61 -1.41 13.23
N ASP A 72 -0.41 -2.23 12.22
CA ASP A 72 0.68 -1.99 11.26
C ASP A 72 0.45 -0.73 10.45
N GLU A 73 1.56 -0.11 10.08
CA GLU A 73 1.58 1.02 9.17
C GLU A 73 2.16 0.53 7.85
N VAL A 74 1.37 0.62 6.77
CA VAL A 74 1.76 0.09 5.47
C VAL A 74 1.89 1.25 4.49
N ALA A 75 3.06 1.41 3.89
CA ALA A 75 3.32 2.49 2.95
C ALA A 75 3.55 1.92 1.56
N PHE A 76 2.86 2.48 0.58
CA PHE A 76 3.07 2.14 -0.82
C PHE A 76 3.72 3.30 -1.54
N PHE A 77 4.71 3.01 -2.37
CA PHE A 77 5.39 4.05 -3.12
C PHE A 77 6.01 3.48 -4.39
N PRO A 78 6.26 4.35 -5.39
CA PRO A 78 6.84 3.88 -6.65
C PRO A 78 8.29 3.50 -6.45
N PRO A 79 8.84 2.66 -7.34
CA PRO A 79 10.24 2.29 -7.22
C PRO A 79 11.13 3.50 -7.38
N VAL A 80 12.24 3.51 -6.67
CA VAL A 80 13.25 4.53 -6.83
C VAL A 80 14.13 4.08 -8.00
N THR A 81 14.02 4.77 -9.11
CA THR A 81 14.90 4.50 -10.23
C THR A 81 16.20 5.22 -9.94
N GLY A 82 17.24 4.48 -9.80
CA GLY A 82 18.52 5.02 -9.46
C GLY A 82 19.13 5.82 -10.58
N GLY A 83 18.42 6.65 -11.11
CA GLY A 83 18.80 7.65 -12.05
C GLY A 83 19.66 7.43 -13.14
#